data_d3ad8fbd177e21e82957ccd12c4fb0ba
#
_entry.id   d3ad8fbd177e21e82957ccd12c4fb0ba
#
_cell.length_a   1.000
_cell.length_b   1.000
_cell.length_c   1.000
_cell.angle_alpha   90.00
_cell.angle_beta   90.00
_cell.angle_gamma   90.00
#
_symmetry.space_group_name_H-M   'P 1'
#
loop_
_entity.id
_entity.type
_entity.pdbx_description
1 polymer ?
#
loop_
_entity_poly.entity_id
_entity_poly.type
_entity_poly.pdbx_seq_one_letter_code
_entity_poly.pdbx_strand_id
1 'polypeptide(L)'
;EEKFSENSPMGGYDPYSSSKGCSELITSAFKNSFYNSKEFDLHKLSLSTVRAGNVIGGGDWAKDRLIPDIINSIVKKIPTQIRNTESIRPWQFVLEPLQGYLILAEKMWKEGNEFSGAWNFGPDNEGCKSVKWILEKISKNFDNTWAWENDAKKNPHEASMLKLDCN
;
A
#
# COMPACT_ATOMS: atom_id res chain seq x y z
N GLU A 1 -15.58 0.90 -11.71
CA GLU A 1 -14.14 1.06 -11.45
C GLU A 1 -13.66 -0.17 -10.69
N GLU A 2 -12.66 -0.85 -11.26
CA GLU A 2 -12.19 -2.12 -10.73
C GLU A 2 -11.35 -1.89 -9.46
N LYS A 3 -11.71 -2.59 -8.38
CA LYS A 3 -10.93 -2.66 -7.14
C LYS A 3 -10.20 -3.99 -7.10
N PHE A 4 -8.99 -4.00 -6.56
CA PHE A 4 -8.22 -5.22 -6.37
C PHE A 4 -8.61 -5.90 -5.06
N SER A 5 -9.26 -7.06 -5.17
CA SER A 5 -9.52 -7.95 -4.04
C SER A 5 -8.33 -8.89 -3.79
N GLU A 6 -8.40 -9.66 -2.71
CA GLU A 6 -7.39 -10.69 -2.39
C GLU A 6 -7.30 -11.78 -3.45
N ASN A 7 -8.40 -11.99 -4.20
CA ASN A 7 -8.50 -12.99 -5.27
C ASN A 7 -8.16 -12.44 -6.66
N SER A 8 -7.80 -11.17 -6.78
CA SER A 8 -7.41 -10.59 -8.06
C SER A 8 -6.15 -11.26 -8.61
N PRO A 9 -6.03 -11.43 -9.95
CA PRO A 9 -4.84 -12.02 -10.55
C PRO A 9 -3.57 -11.32 -10.11
N MET A 10 -2.57 -12.10 -9.71
CA MET A 10 -1.27 -11.59 -9.31
C MET A 10 -0.37 -11.39 -10.52
N GLY A 11 0.51 -10.41 -10.43
CA GLY A 11 1.46 -10.10 -11.47
C GLY A 11 1.98 -8.67 -11.29
N GLY A 12 2.71 -8.20 -12.29
CA GLY A 12 3.20 -6.83 -12.29
C GLY A 12 3.91 -6.51 -13.59
N TYR A 13 3.81 -5.26 -14.01
CA TYR A 13 4.50 -4.78 -15.20
C TYR A 13 6.00 -4.55 -14.97
N ASP A 14 6.40 -4.30 -13.74
CA ASP A 14 7.76 -3.99 -13.35
C ASP A 14 8.31 -4.98 -12.30
N PRO A 15 9.66 -5.02 -12.08
CA PRO A 15 10.26 -5.94 -11.14
C PRO A 15 9.77 -5.78 -9.69
N TYR A 16 9.42 -4.56 -9.27
CA TYR A 16 8.94 -4.31 -7.91
C TYR A 16 7.56 -4.95 -7.71
N SER A 17 6.59 -4.64 -8.58
CA SER A 17 5.24 -5.22 -8.50
C SER A 17 5.26 -6.74 -8.66
N SER A 18 6.09 -7.26 -9.58
CA SER A 18 6.30 -8.70 -9.74
C SER A 18 6.88 -9.35 -8.47
N SER A 19 7.84 -8.70 -7.79
CA SER A 19 8.42 -9.24 -6.56
C SER A 19 7.40 -9.35 -5.43
N LYS A 20 6.44 -8.42 -5.36
CA LYS A 20 5.32 -8.48 -4.39
C LYS A 20 4.38 -9.64 -4.71
N GLY A 21 4.04 -9.85 -5.97
CA GLY A 21 3.27 -11.03 -6.40
C GLY A 21 3.99 -12.35 -6.09
N CYS A 22 5.31 -12.42 -6.30
CA CYS A 22 6.10 -13.60 -5.95
C CYS A 22 6.06 -13.90 -4.44
N SER A 23 6.09 -12.89 -3.58
CA SER A 23 5.98 -13.08 -2.13
C SER A 23 4.66 -13.75 -1.74
N GLU A 24 3.55 -13.36 -2.36
CA GLU A 24 2.24 -13.99 -2.15
C GLU A 24 2.21 -15.45 -2.63
N LEU A 25 2.74 -15.71 -3.84
CA LEU A 25 2.81 -17.06 -4.39
C LEU A 25 3.66 -18.01 -3.53
N ILE A 26 4.82 -17.52 -3.07
CA ILE A 26 5.70 -18.30 -2.18
C ILE A 26 4.98 -18.59 -0.86
N THR A 27 4.35 -17.58 -0.24
CA THR A 27 3.62 -17.77 1.02
C THR A 27 2.48 -18.78 0.86
N SER A 28 1.72 -18.69 -0.23
CA SER A 28 0.67 -19.67 -0.56
C SER A 28 1.23 -21.08 -0.74
N ALA A 29 2.36 -21.23 -1.44
CA ALA A 29 3.02 -22.53 -1.62
C ALA A 29 3.47 -23.12 -0.28
N PHE A 30 4.11 -22.32 0.58
CA PHE A 30 4.49 -22.76 1.93
C PHE A 30 3.29 -23.16 2.78
N LYS A 31 2.22 -22.36 2.78
CA LYS A 31 0.98 -22.68 3.48
C LYS A 31 0.42 -24.02 3.04
N ASN A 32 0.30 -24.24 1.74
CA ASN A 32 -0.29 -25.46 1.21
C ASN A 32 0.59 -26.71 1.45
N SER A 33 1.92 -26.55 1.44
CA SER A 33 2.86 -27.67 1.55
C SER A 33 3.17 -28.07 2.99
N PHE A 34 3.26 -27.11 3.92
CA PHE A 34 3.77 -27.34 5.28
C PHE A 34 2.78 -27.01 6.38
N TYR A 35 1.78 -26.15 6.07
CA TYR A 35 0.82 -25.63 7.05
C TYR A 35 -0.59 -25.70 6.48
N ASN A 36 -0.93 -26.83 5.85
CA ASN A 36 -2.22 -27.01 5.22
C ASN A 36 -3.35 -26.86 6.24
N SER A 37 -4.35 -26.06 5.88
CA SER A 37 -5.51 -25.78 6.74
C SER A 37 -6.24 -27.04 7.22
N LYS A 38 -6.23 -28.12 6.43
CA LYS A 38 -6.83 -29.41 6.78
C LYS A 38 -6.08 -30.15 7.90
N GLU A 39 -4.82 -29.80 8.12
CA GLU A 39 -3.94 -30.38 9.13
C GLU A 39 -3.66 -29.41 10.28
N PHE A 40 -4.48 -28.36 10.43
CA PHE A 40 -4.31 -27.33 11.46
C PHE A 40 -4.17 -27.92 12.86
N ASP A 41 -4.90 -28.97 13.17
CA ASP A 41 -4.83 -29.63 14.48
C ASP A 41 -3.46 -30.22 14.81
N LEU A 42 -2.67 -30.55 13.79
CA LEU A 42 -1.32 -31.10 13.96
C LEU A 42 -0.29 -30.00 14.20
N HIS A 43 -0.33 -28.91 13.40
CA HIS A 43 0.71 -27.89 13.43
C HIS A 43 0.32 -26.62 14.21
N LYS A 44 -0.98 -26.36 14.44
CA LYS A 44 -1.54 -25.19 15.17
C LYS A 44 -1.01 -23.84 14.70
N LEU A 45 -0.58 -23.73 13.44
CA LEU A 45 0.00 -22.52 12.86
C LEU A 45 -0.99 -21.87 11.89
N SER A 46 -1.28 -20.59 12.11
CA SER A 46 -2.05 -19.75 11.21
C SER A 46 -1.08 -18.88 10.41
N LEU A 47 -1.29 -18.77 9.10
CA LEU A 47 -0.43 -18.01 8.21
C LEU A 47 -1.26 -17.07 7.33
N SER A 48 -0.93 -15.78 7.39
CA SER A 48 -1.60 -14.76 6.59
C SER A 48 -0.62 -13.80 5.95
N THR A 49 -1.00 -13.26 4.80
CA THR A 49 -0.35 -12.10 4.19
C THR A 49 -1.25 -10.88 4.35
N VAL A 50 -0.65 -9.72 4.51
CA VAL A 50 -1.35 -8.45 4.63
C VAL A 50 -0.85 -7.49 3.56
N ARG A 51 -1.78 -6.79 2.92
CA ARG A 51 -1.50 -5.83 1.86
C ARG A 51 -2.10 -4.49 2.25
N ALA A 52 -1.28 -3.44 2.24
CA ALA A 52 -1.73 -2.07 2.45
C ALA A 52 -1.54 -1.26 1.18
N GLY A 53 -2.35 -0.22 1.02
CA GLY A 53 -2.21 0.76 -0.06
C GLY A 53 -1.08 1.75 0.20
N ASN A 54 -1.28 3.00 -0.21
CA ASN A 54 -0.30 4.06 0.00
C ASN A 54 -0.36 4.57 1.45
N VAL A 55 0.61 4.15 2.24
CA VAL A 55 0.68 4.46 3.68
C VAL A 55 1.53 5.70 3.91
N ILE A 56 1.03 6.62 4.72
CA ILE A 56 1.72 7.85 5.12
C ILE A 56 1.99 7.80 6.62
N GLY A 57 3.24 8.08 7.01
CA GLY A 57 3.65 8.15 8.42
C GLY A 57 4.93 8.93 8.60
N GLY A 58 5.29 9.21 9.85
CA GLY A 58 6.55 9.85 10.18
C GLY A 58 7.75 8.90 10.05
N GLY A 59 8.96 9.46 9.91
CA GLY A 59 10.22 8.70 9.91
C GLY A 59 10.60 8.04 8.57
N ASP A 60 9.82 8.20 7.51
CA ASP A 60 10.18 7.74 6.18
C ASP A 60 10.97 8.84 5.43
N TRP A 61 12.18 8.53 5.02
CA TRP A 61 13.10 9.42 4.29
C TRP A 61 13.61 8.78 2.99
N ALA A 62 12.99 7.69 2.56
CA ALA A 62 13.39 6.98 1.36
C ALA A 62 13.17 7.85 0.11
N LYS A 63 14.16 7.83 -0.79
CA LYS A 63 14.09 8.50 -2.09
C LYS A 63 13.03 7.85 -2.98
N ASP A 64 12.55 8.62 -3.95
CA ASP A 64 11.56 8.19 -4.94
C ASP A 64 10.20 7.81 -4.34
N ARG A 65 9.89 8.36 -3.17
CA ARG A 65 8.59 8.29 -2.53
C ARG A 65 7.97 9.67 -2.41
N LEU A 66 6.71 9.79 -2.81
CA LEU A 66 6.02 11.08 -2.95
C LEU A 66 6.13 11.96 -1.69
N ILE A 67 5.68 11.48 -0.54
CA ILE A 67 5.64 12.29 0.69
C ILE A 67 7.04 12.63 1.21
N PRO A 68 7.99 11.69 1.34
CA PRO A 68 9.37 12.01 1.68
C PRO A 68 10.01 13.04 0.74
N ASP A 69 9.82 12.92 -0.56
CA ASP A 69 10.38 13.84 -1.54
C ASP A 69 9.77 15.24 -1.41
N ILE A 70 8.46 15.34 -1.17
CA ILE A 70 7.79 16.62 -0.88
C ILE A 70 8.38 17.27 0.37
N ILE A 71 8.45 16.55 1.48
CA ILE A 71 8.97 17.09 2.74
C ILE A 71 10.42 17.54 2.59
N ASN A 72 11.26 16.73 1.92
CA ASN A 72 12.65 17.10 1.62
C ASN A 72 12.73 18.38 0.77
N SER A 73 11.84 18.55 -0.20
CA SER A 73 11.81 19.73 -1.07
C SER A 73 11.36 20.98 -0.30
N ILE A 74 10.38 20.85 0.60
CA ILE A 74 9.94 21.93 1.49
C ILE A 74 11.10 22.39 2.37
N VAL A 75 11.80 21.44 3.03
CA VAL A 75 12.94 21.77 3.90
C VAL A 75 14.06 22.46 3.12
N LYS A 76 14.31 22.03 1.89
CA LYS A 76 15.34 22.62 1.01
C LYS A 76 14.88 23.89 0.30
N LYS A 77 13.61 24.26 0.42
CA LYS A 77 13.01 25.42 -0.30
C LYS A 77 13.16 25.35 -1.80
N ILE A 78 12.97 24.18 -2.38
CA ILE A 78 12.99 23.93 -3.83
C ILE A 78 11.66 23.32 -4.28
N PRO A 79 11.25 23.50 -5.55
CA PRO A 79 10.07 22.82 -6.07
C PRO A 79 10.25 21.30 -6.09
N THR A 80 9.16 20.57 -5.82
CA THR A 80 9.15 19.10 -5.95
C THR A 80 8.81 18.70 -7.38
N GLN A 81 9.58 17.81 -7.97
CA GLN A 81 9.27 17.22 -9.29
C GLN A 81 8.27 16.07 -9.11
N ILE A 82 7.13 16.16 -9.79
CA ILE A 82 6.02 15.20 -9.69
C ILE A 82 5.83 14.50 -11.03
N ARG A 83 5.84 13.17 -11.04
CA ARG A 83 5.74 12.34 -12.25
C ARG A 83 4.33 12.32 -12.83
N ASN A 84 3.31 12.08 -11.99
CA ASN A 84 1.91 11.96 -12.41
C ASN A 84 0.96 12.49 -11.34
N THR A 85 0.40 13.65 -11.58
CA THR A 85 -0.53 14.31 -10.66
C THR A 85 -1.92 13.70 -10.64
N GLU A 86 -2.31 13.04 -11.72
CA GLU A 86 -3.66 12.50 -11.89
C GLU A 86 -3.81 11.06 -11.36
N SER A 87 -2.70 10.41 -11.00
CA SER A 87 -2.73 9.07 -10.42
C SER A 87 -3.54 9.03 -9.13
N ILE A 88 -4.51 8.11 -9.06
CA ILE A 88 -5.35 7.88 -7.87
C ILE A 88 -4.73 6.79 -7.02
N ARG A 89 -4.64 7.03 -5.71
CA ARG A 89 -4.06 6.10 -4.73
C ARG A 89 -4.93 6.01 -3.48
N PRO A 90 -4.96 4.84 -2.82
CA PRO A 90 -5.66 4.62 -1.55
C PRO A 90 -4.78 5.09 -0.39
N TRP A 91 -4.88 6.38 -0.06
CA TRP A 91 -4.08 7.00 0.99
C TRP A 91 -4.60 6.65 2.38
N GLN A 92 -3.71 6.24 3.27
CA GLN A 92 -4.06 5.96 4.65
C GLN A 92 -2.92 6.32 5.61
N PHE A 93 -3.28 6.66 6.85
CA PHE A 93 -2.32 6.92 7.90
C PHE A 93 -1.74 5.60 8.43
N VAL A 94 -0.45 5.55 8.74
CA VAL A 94 0.26 4.32 9.09
C VAL A 94 -0.35 3.54 10.26
N LEU A 95 -0.97 4.22 11.22
CA LEU A 95 -1.59 3.55 12.36
C LEU A 95 -2.85 2.76 11.99
N GLU A 96 -3.54 3.10 10.90
CA GLU A 96 -4.73 2.38 10.45
C GLU A 96 -4.41 0.93 10.02
N PRO A 97 -3.52 0.69 9.04
CA PRO A 97 -3.17 -0.68 8.69
C PRO A 97 -2.46 -1.41 9.82
N LEU A 98 -1.64 -0.74 10.64
CA LEU A 98 -0.99 -1.38 11.79
C LEU A 98 -2.01 -1.86 12.83
N GLN A 99 -3.05 -1.09 13.12
CA GLN A 99 -4.15 -1.53 13.97
C GLN A 99 -4.85 -2.75 13.37
N GLY A 100 -5.13 -2.73 12.07
CA GLY A 100 -5.71 -3.87 11.37
C GLY A 100 -4.85 -5.12 11.47
N TYR A 101 -3.52 -5.01 11.34
CA TYR A 101 -2.60 -6.14 11.50
C TYR A 101 -2.62 -6.73 12.91
N LEU A 102 -2.70 -5.87 13.94
CA LEU A 102 -2.80 -6.34 15.33
C LEU A 102 -4.13 -7.05 15.59
N ILE A 103 -5.24 -6.52 15.07
CA ILE A 103 -6.56 -7.17 15.16
C ILE A 103 -6.54 -8.52 14.45
N LEU A 104 -5.97 -8.60 13.25
CA LEU A 104 -5.82 -9.86 12.51
C LEU A 104 -4.98 -10.86 13.31
N ALA A 105 -3.85 -10.43 13.88
CA ALA A 105 -3.00 -11.29 14.71
C ALA A 105 -3.74 -11.82 15.94
N GLU A 106 -4.52 -10.97 16.61
CA GLU A 106 -5.38 -11.38 17.74
C GLU A 106 -6.44 -12.41 17.32
N LYS A 107 -7.09 -12.18 16.17
CA LYS A 107 -8.07 -13.11 15.60
C LYS A 107 -7.42 -14.45 15.24
N MET A 108 -6.29 -14.44 14.58
CA MET A 108 -5.52 -15.66 14.26
C MET A 108 -5.12 -16.43 15.52
N TRP A 109 -4.77 -15.74 16.60
CA TRP A 109 -4.43 -16.36 17.87
C TRP A 109 -5.63 -17.03 18.54
N LYS A 110 -6.81 -16.39 18.53
CA LYS A 110 -8.03 -16.87 19.19
C LYS A 110 -8.79 -17.90 18.37
N GLU A 111 -8.90 -17.67 17.07
CA GLU A 111 -9.78 -18.38 16.15
C GLU A 111 -9.00 -19.25 15.13
N GLY A 112 -7.68 -19.18 15.20
CA GLY A 112 -6.78 -20.09 14.47
C GLY A 112 -6.88 -19.91 12.95
N ASN A 113 -7.08 -21.02 12.27
CA ASN A 113 -6.99 -21.12 10.83
C ASN A 113 -8.09 -20.39 10.06
N GLU A 114 -9.18 -19.97 10.71
CA GLU A 114 -10.29 -19.24 10.06
C GLU A 114 -9.82 -17.93 9.43
N PHE A 115 -8.84 -17.27 10.05
CA PHE A 115 -8.26 -16.02 9.57
C PHE A 115 -6.95 -16.20 8.76
N SER A 116 -6.58 -17.45 8.44
CA SER A 116 -5.43 -17.71 7.58
C SER A 116 -5.73 -17.40 6.12
N GLY A 117 -4.99 -16.47 5.51
CA GLY A 117 -5.22 -16.08 4.11
C GLY A 117 -4.54 -14.79 3.73
N ALA A 118 -5.00 -14.19 2.65
CA ALA A 118 -4.59 -12.86 2.24
C ALA A 118 -5.64 -11.84 2.69
N TRP A 119 -5.19 -10.66 3.11
CA TRP A 119 -6.05 -9.60 3.61
C TRP A 119 -5.61 -8.23 3.09
N ASN A 120 -6.55 -7.50 2.52
CA ASN A 120 -6.34 -6.12 2.09
C ASN A 120 -6.68 -5.15 3.22
N PHE A 121 -5.84 -4.14 3.40
CA PHE A 121 -6.06 -3.03 4.32
C PHE A 121 -5.95 -1.72 3.55
N GLY A 122 -7.03 -1.01 3.42
CA GLY A 122 -7.09 0.25 2.67
C GLY A 122 -8.28 1.10 3.10
N PRO A 123 -8.29 2.35 2.70
CA PRO A 123 -9.40 3.24 2.95
C PRO A 123 -10.60 2.87 2.07
N ASP A 124 -11.74 3.40 2.42
CA ASP A 124 -12.91 3.41 1.55
C ASP A 124 -12.67 4.26 0.26
N ASN A 125 -13.72 4.40 -0.55
CA ASN A 125 -13.62 5.21 -1.78
C ASN A 125 -13.30 6.68 -1.52
N GLU A 126 -13.67 7.21 -0.36
CA GLU A 126 -13.41 8.60 0.01
C GLU A 126 -11.93 8.85 0.29
N GLY A 127 -11.20 7.85 0.77
CA GLY A 127 -9.75 7.89 0.96
C GLY A 127 -8.94 7.72 -0.34
N CYS A 128 -9.58 7.30 -1.44
CA CYS A 128 -8.92 7.19 -2.75
C CYS A 128 -8.88 8.56 -3.44
N LYS A 129 -7.73 9.23 -3.40
CA LYS A 129 -7.53 10.59 -3.93
C LYS A 129 -6.38 10.63 -4.93
N SER A 130 -6.40 11.63 -5.81
CA SER A 130 -5.30 11.89 -6.74
C SER A 130 -4.06 12.42 -6.02
N VAL A 131 -2.90 12.23 -6.62
CA VAL A 131 -1.66 12.87 -6.18
C VAL A 131 -1.84 14.39 -6.11
N LYS A 132 -2.49 15.00 -7.10
CA LYS A 132 -2.81 16.42 -7.13
C LYS A 132 -3.54 16.88 -5.86
N TRP A 133 -4.53 16.13 -5.41
CA TRP A 133 -5.26 16.44 -4.17
C TRP A 133 -4.33 16.50 -2.95
N ILE A 134 -3.39 15.57 -2.82
CA ILE A 134 -2.38 15.57 -1.75
C ILE A 134 -1.51 16.82 -1.84
N LEU A 135 -1.03 17.15 -3.05
CA LEU A 135 -0.18 18.33 -3.28
C LEU A 135 -0.89 19.63 -2.88
N GLU A 136 -2.15 19.79 -3.28
CA GLU A 136 -2.96 20.94 -2.93
C GLU A 136 -3.20 21.05 -1.42
N LYS A 137 -3.45 19.94 -0.73
CA LYS A 137 -3.59 19.89 0.73
C LYS A 137 -2.30 20.30 1.45
N ILE A 138 -1.16 19.77 1.00
CA ILE A 138 0.15 20.10 1.58
C ILE A 138 0.45 21.58 1.33
N SER A 139 0.31 22.06 0.09
CA SER A 139 0.57 23.46 -0.26
C SER A 139 -0.22 24.42 0.62
N LYS A 140 -1.52 24.15 0.81
CA LYS A 140 -2.38 24.96 1.67
C LYS A 140 -1.91 25.00 3.13
N ASN A 141 -1.39 23.88 3.66
CA ASN A 141 -0.90 23.81 5.04
C ASN A 141 0.46 24.51 5.25
N PHE A 142 1.18 24.80 4.17
CA PHE A 142 2.43 25.56 4.18
C PHE A 142 2.23 26.99 3.60
N ASP A 143 1.04 27.58 3.74
CA ASP A 143 0.70 28.94 3.30
C ASP A 143 1.05 29.23 1.83
N ASN A 144 1.00 28.19 0.98
CA ASN A 144 1.39 28.25 -0.43
C ASN A 144 2.84 28.74 -0.67
N THR A 145 3.72 28.60 0.30
CA THR A 145 5.15 28.97 0.18
C THR A 145 5.97 27.91 -0.54
N TRP A 146 5.42 26.70 -0.70
CA TRP A 146 6.02 25.59 -1.43
C TRP A 146 5.30 25.38 -2.76
N ALA A 147 6.08 25.02 -3.78
CA ALA A 147 5.61 24.75 -5.12
C ALA A 147 6.02 23.34 -5.60
N TRP A 148 5.33 22.85 -6.60
CA TRP A 148 5.67 21.63 -7.31
C TRP A 148 5.57 21.83 -8.82
N GLU A 149 6.24 21.00 -9.59
CA GLU A 149 6.33 21.05 -11.04
C GLU A 149 6.14 19.64 -11.61
N ASN A 150 5.56 19.56 -12.80
CA ASN A 150 5.49 18.28 -13.50
C ASN A 150 6.89 17.89 -13.99
N ASP A 151 7.30 16.64 -13.72
CA ASP A 151 8.52 16.08 -14.25
C ASP A 151 8.38 15.90 -15.78
N ALA A 152 9.16 16.68 -16.53
CA ALA A 152 9.16 16.63 -18.00
C ALA A 152 9.89 15.40 -18.57
N LYS A 153 10.50 14.58 -17.73
CA LYS A 153 11.23 13.38 -18.17
C LYS A 153 10.28 12.27 -18.58
N LYS A 154 10.73 11.37 -19.46
CA LYS A 154 10.03 10.13 -19.75
C LYS A 154 10.16 9.22 -18.52
N ASN A 155 9.08 9.15 -17.73
CA ASN A 155 9.03 8.33 -16.55
C ASN A 155 8.64 6.88 -16.87
N PRO A 156 9.06 5.90 -16.04
CA PRO A 156 8.58 4.52 -16.13
C PRO A 156 7.05 4.45 -16.06
N HIS A 157 6.49 3.34 -16.58
CA HIS A 157 5.06 3.09 -16.48
C HIS A 157 4.62 3.10 -15.01
N GLU A 158 3.56 3.84 -14.74
CA GLU A 158 2.91 3.89 -13.44
C GLU A 158 1.41 3.70 -13.63
N ALA A 159 0.80 2.83 -12.83
CA ALA A 159 -0.63 2.61 -12.87
C ALA A 159 -1.38 3.93 -12.59
N SER A 160 -2.35 4.27 -13.44
CA SER A 160 -3.15 5.49 -13.29
C SER A 160 -4.05 5.44 -12.07
N MET A 161 -4.47 4.25 -11.65
CA MET A 161 -5.37 4.05 -10.52
C MET A 161 -4.99 2.78 -9.76
N LEU A 162 -5.00 2.88 -8.43
CA LEU A 162 -4.93 1.76 -7.50
C LEU A 162 -6.03 1.94 -6.46
N LYS A 163 -6.91 0.95 -6.33
CA LYS A 163 -7.92 0.86 -5.27
C LYS A 163 -7.94 -0.56 -4.74
N LEU A 164 -8.09 -0.71 -3.44
CA LEU A 164 -8.23 -2.03 -2.79
C LEU A 164 -9.70 -2.29 -2.48
N ASP A 165 -10.11 -3.53 -2.65
CA ASP A 165 -11.34 -4.05 -2.07
C ASP A 165 -10.99 -4.62 -0.70
N CYS A 166 -11.61 -4.09 0.34
CA CYS A 166 -11.37 -4.45 1.75
C CYS A 166 -12.66 -4.95 2.42
N ASN A 167 -13.65 -5.44 1.63
CA ASN A 167 -14.92 -5.97 2.13
C ASN A 167 -14.84 -7.46 2.42
#